data_572fe3deb051b691b5be7c36c58b7295
#
_entry.id   572fe3deb051b691b5be7c36c58b7295
#
_cell.length_a   1.000
_cell.length_b   1.000
_cell.length_c   1.000
_cell.angle_alpha   90.00
_cell.angle_beta   90.00
_cell.angle_gamma   90.00
#
_symmetry.space_group_name_H-M   'P 1'
#
loop_
_entity.id
_entity.type
_entity.pdbx_description
1 polymer ?
#
loop_
_entity_poly.entity_id
_entity_poly.type
_entity_poly.pdbx_seq_one_letter_code
_entity_poly.pdbx_strand_id
1 'polypeptide(L)'
;MFNLMTQNWWAIALRGLVALLFGIATFMWPGITLWVLVTLFGAYTLVNGVFAVIEAFSRDVSRERWRPLLFEGIVSLVIGVVTITWPGLTAMGLLYLIAFWAIVTGVFEIITAIRLRREIRGEWMMALIAILSMAFGFLLIAFPLAGALSVVLMIGAFAFATGALMIALAFKLRSLRRPGGEIPPVRHAAPSH
;
A
#
# COMPACT_ATOMS: atom_id res chain seq x y z
N MET A 1 18.84 5.03 16.98
CA MET A 1 17.97 4.65 15.86
C MET A 1 18.34 5.33 14.53
N PHE A 2 18.82 6.59 14.52
CA PHE A 2 19.20 7.30 13.29
C PHE A 2 20.36 6.65 12.50
N ASN A 3 21.32 6.00 13.14
CA ASN A 3 22.46 5.35 12.45
C ASN A 3 22.09 4.15 11.55
N LEU A 4 21.00 3.44 11.83
CA LEU A 4 20.57 2.30 11.02
C LEU A 4 19.87 2.75 9.72
N MET A 5 19.23 3.91 9.72
CA MET A 5 18.58 4.48 8.52
C MET A 5 19.58 5.06 7.53
N THR A 6 20.70 5.63 8.02
CA THR A 6 21.75 6.19 7.16
C THR A 6 22.64 5.12 6.53
N GLN A 7 22.71 3.92 7.10
CA GLN A 7 23.45 2.79 6.51
C GLN A 7 22.77 2.21 5.26
N ASN A 8 21.45 2.27 5.17
CA ASN A 8 20.68 1.62 4.10
C ASN A 8 20.06 2.61 3.10
N TRP A 9 20.68 3.78 2.89
CA TRP A 9 20.20 4.78 1.93
C TRP A 9 20.01 4.22 0.51
N TRP A 10 20.85 3.28 0.10
CA TRP A 10 20.77 2.66 -1.21
C TRP A 10 19.52 1.77 -1.37
N ALA A 11 19.09 1.10 -0.29
CA ALA A 11 17.87 0.29 -0.31
C ALA A 11 16.61 1.18 -0.46
N ILE A 12 16.62 2.36 0.17
CA ILE A 12 15.56 3.38 -0.01
C ILE A 12 15.60 3.92 -1.45
N ALA A 13 16.79 4.18 -1.99
CA ALA A 13 16.97 4.63 -3.37
C ALA A 13 16.47 3.58 -4.38
N LEU A 14 16.84 2.31 -4.18
CA LEU A 14 16.40 1.20 -5.04
C LEU A 14 14.89 1.03 -5.00
N ARG A 15 14.29 1.04 -3.80
CA ARG A 15 12.84 0.96 -3.66
C ARG A 15 12.14 2.14 -4.33
N GLY A 16 12.68 3.35 -4.17
CA GLY A 16 12.18 4.56 -4.83
C GLY A 16 12.28 4.47 -6.36
N LEU A 17 13.40 3.94 -6.89
CA LEU A 17 13.60 3.73 -8.30
C LEU A 17 12.58 2.73 -8.89
N VAL A 18 12.40 1.59 -8.23
CA VAL A 18 11.43 0.57 -8.64
C VAL A 18 10.00 1.14 -8.64
N ALA A 19 9.62 1.88 -7.59
CA ALA A 19 8.31 2.51 -7.51
C ALA A 19 8.11 3.57 -8.61
N LEU A 20 9.13 4.36 -8.90
CA LEU A 20 9.08 5.37 -9.95
C LEU A 20 8.96 4.74 -11.35
N LEU A 21 9.75 3.71 -11.63
CA LEU A 21 9.67 2.96 -12.89
C LEU A 21 8.31 2.29 -13.07
N PHE A 22 7.77 1.69 -12.01
CA PHE A 22 6.42 1.13 -12.01
C PHE A 22 5.36 2.19 -12.30
N GLY A 23 5.46 3.38 -11.67
CA GLY A 23 4.57 4.50 -11.96
C GLY A 23 4.61 4.92 -13.42
N ILE A 24 5.79 5.08 -14.00
CA ILE A 24 5.97 5.42 -15.43
C ILE A 24 5.37 4.33 -16.33
N ALA A 25 5.70 3.07 -16.07
CA ALA A 25 5.18 1.94 -16.84
C ALA A 25 3.64 1.88 -16.81
N THR A 26 3.03 2.21 -15.67
CA THR A 26 1.58 2.27 -15.50
C THR A 26 0.95 3.34 -16.40
N PHE A 27 1.56 4.50 -16.55
CA PHE A 27 1.07 5.54 -17.46
C PHE A 27 1.23 5.16 -18.93
N MET A 28 2.29 4.44 -19.29
CA MET A 28 2.53 4.00 -20.67
C MET A 28 1.62 2.84 -21.09
N TRP A 29 1.38 1.89 -20.18
CA TRP A 29 0.63 0.65 -20.46
C TRP A 29 -0.35 0.29 -19.33
N PRO A 30 -1.40 1.08 -19.08
CA PRO A 30 -2.31 0.86 -17.94
C PRO A 30 -3.03 -0.49 -17.99
N GLY A 31 -3.39 -0.97 -19.20
CA GLY A 31 -4.02 -2.27 -19.36
C GLY A 31 -3.11 -3.44 -18.97
N ILE A 32 -1.83 -3.40 -19.35
CA ILE A 32 -0.85 -4.43 -18.98
C ILE A 32 -0.63 -4.38 -17.45
N THR A 33 -0.51 -3.18 -16.89
CA THR A 33 -0.33 -3.01 -15.43
C THR A 33 -1.51 -3.60 -14.66
N LEU A 34 -2.76 -3.42 -15.14
CA LEU A 34 -3.93 -4.04 -14.53
C LEU A 34 -3.79 -5.57 -14.46
N TRP A 35 -3.44 -6.20 -15.59
CA TRP A 35 -3.23 -7.65 -15.64
C TRP A 35 -2.12 -8.14 -14.72
N VAL A 36 -1.01 -7.42 -14.67
CA VAL A 36 0.12 -7.72 -13.77
C VAL A 36 -0.32 -7.62 -12.31
N LEU A 37 -1.02 -6.56 -11.93
CA LEU A 37 -1.51 -6.39 -10.55
C LEU A 37 -2.48 -7.50 -10.15
N VAL A 38 -3.43 -7.87 -11.01
CA VAL A 38 -4.37 -8.95 -10.74
C VAL A 38 -3.65 -10.29 -10.62
N THR A 39 -2.67 -10.57 -11.50
CA THR A 39 -1.89 -11.80 -11.43
C THR A 39 -1.04 -11.88 -10.16
N LEU A 40 -0.39 -10.78 -9.78
CA LEU A 40 0.35 -10.69 -8.51
C LEU A 40 -0.55 -10.88 -7.30
N PHE A 41 -1.75 -10.31 -7.33
CA PHE A 41 -2.76 -10.53 -6.29
C PHE A 41 -3.14 -12.02 -6.20
N GLY A 42 -3.38 -12.69 -7.33
CA GLY A 42 -3.66 -14.12 -7.38
C GLY A 42 -2.53 -14.98 -6.83
N ALA A 43 -1.29 -14.68 -7.23
CA ALA A 43 -0.11 -15.37 -6.71
C ALA A 43 0.05 -15.15 -5.19
N TYR A 44 -0.11 -13.90 -4.74
CA TYR A 44 -0.05 -13.58 -3.31
C TYR A 44 -1.11 -14.32 -2.49
N THR A 45 -2.38 -14.33 -2.95
CA THR A 45 -3.47 -15.00 -2.23
C THR A 45 -3.28 -16.52 -2.21
N LEU A 46 -2.75 -17.14 -3.28
CA LEU A 46 -2.40 -18.55 -3.28
C LEU A 46 -1.33 -18.87 -2.25
N VAL A 47 -0.24 -18.12 -2.25
CA VAL A 47 0.88 -18.33 -1.30
C VAL A 47 0.36 -18.13 0.14
N ASN A 48 -0.37 -17.07 0.40
CA ASN A 48 -0.96 -16.80 1.71
C ASN A 48 -1.92 -17.91 2.15
N GLY A 49 -2.77 -18.38 1.23
CA GLY A 49 -3.69 -19.50 1.50
C GLY A 49 -2.98 -20.80 1.86
N VAL A 50 -1.90 -21.14 1.13
CA VAL A 50 -1.08 -22.31 1.46
C VAL A 50 -0.46 -22.18 2.86
N PHE A 51 0.15 -21.03 3.17
CA PHE A 51 0.74 -20.80 4.49
C PHE A 51 -0.29 -20.83 5.61
N ALA A 52 -1.46 -20.21 5.43
CA ALA A 52 -2.53 -20.22 6.42
C ALA A 52 -3.05 -21.64 6.69
N VAL A 53 -3.19 -22.47 5.65
CA VAL A 53 -3.57 -23.88 5.82
C VAL A 53 -2.48 -24.66 6.56
N ILE A 54 -1.21 -24.50 6.19
CA ILE A 54 -0.09 -25.15 6.87
C ILE A 54 -0.03 -24.73 8.36
N GLU A 55 -0.17 -23.45 8.62
CA GLU A 55 -0.19 -22.90 9.98
C GLU A 55 -1.36 -23.47 10.80
N ALA A 56 -2.56 -23.57 10.19
CA ALA A 56 -3.73 -24.15 10.88
C ALA A 56 -3.49 -25.57 11.39
N PHE A 57 -2.63 -26.37 10.73
CA PHE A 57 -2.25 -27.71 11.16
C PHE A 57 -0.99 -27.76 12.03
N SER A 58 -0.40 -26.61 12.34
CA SER A 58 0.77 -26.53 13.22
C SER A 58 0.40 -26.83 14.68
N ARG A 59 1.36 -27.43 15.41
CA ARG A 59 1.16 -27.82 16.83
C ARG A 59 1.04 -26.63 17.78
N ASP A 60 1.48 -25.45 17.36
CA ASP A 60 1.50 -24.24 18.20
C ASP A 60 0.20 -23.42 18.14
N VAL A 61 -0.77 -23.83 17.31
CA VAL A 61 -2.04 -23.11 17.14
C VAL A 61 -3.06 -23.55 18.19
N SER A 62 -3.58 -22.60 18.97
CA SER A 62 -4.66 -22.84 19.93
C SER A 62 -5.94 -23.30 19.21
N ARG A 63 -6.74 -24.16 19.89
CA ARG A 63 -8.02 -24.68 19.37
C ARG A 63 -9.00 -23.57 18.90
N GLU A 64 -8.88 -22.37 19.46
CA GLU A 64 -9.73 -21.24 19.09
C GLU A 64 -9.29 -20.57 17.78
N ARG A 65 -7.98 -20.56 17.46
CA ARG A 65 -7.42 -19.95 16.25
C ARG A 65 -7.41 -20.87 15.03
N TRP A 66 -7.47 -22.18 15.23
CA TRP A 66 -7.41 -23.16 14.16
C TRP A 66 -8.52 -23.01 13.12
N ARG A 67 -9.78 -22.82 13.56
CA ARG A 67 -10.93 -22.71 12.65
C ARG A 67 -10.90 -21.45 11.78
N PRO A 68 -10.70 -20.24 12.34
CA PRO A 68 -10.56 -19.04 11.54
C PRO A 68 -9.42 -19.11 10.52
N LEU A 69 -8.28 -19.64 10.94
CA LEU A 69 -7.08 -19.76 10.10
C LEU A 69 -7.28 -20.72 8.93
N LEU A 70 -7.91 -21.87 9.18
CA LEU A 70 -8.25 -22.82 8.13
C LEU A 70 -9.27 -22.24 7.15
N PHE A 71 -10.29 -21.52 7.65
CA PHE A 71 -11.28 -20.83 6.80
C PHE A 71 -10.60 -19.77 5.93
N GLU A 72 -9.77 -18.93 6.51
CA GLU A 72 -8.98 -17.92 5.79
C GLU A 72 -8.11 -18.57 4.70
N GLY A 73 -7.39 -19.64 5.03
CA GLY A 73 -6.54 -20.37 4.10
C GLY A 73 -7.33 -20.95 2.92
N ILE A 74 -8.47 -21.59 3.17
CA ILE A 74 -9.31 -22.16 2.12
C ILE A 74 -9.88 -21.04 1.22
N VAL A 75 -10.41 -19.96 1.81
CA VAL A 75 -10.95 -18.83 1.05
C VAL A 75 -9.84 -18.19 0.18
N SER A 76 -8.66 -17.99 0.74
CA SER A 76 -7.51 -17.43 0.00
C SER A 76 -7.08 -18.32 -1.16
N LEU A 77 -7.05 -19.65 -0.97
CA LEU A 77 -6.75 -20.60 -2.03
C LEU A 77 -7.79 -20.55 -3.15
N VAL A 78 -9.08 -20.55 -2.81
CA VAL A 78 -10.18 -20.46 -3.80
C VAL A 78 -10.06 -19.15 -4.59
N ILE A 79 -9.89 -18.01 -3.91
CA ILE A 79 -9.72 -16.71 -4.57
C ILE A 79 -8.49 -16.71 -5.46
N GLY A 80 -7.37 -17.25 -5.00
CA GLY A 80 -6.14 -17.32 -5.76
C GLY A 80 -6.27 -18.17 -7.03
N VAL A 81 -6.90 -19.34 -6.95
CA VAL A 81 -7.19 -20.20 -8.10
C VAL A 81 -8.12 -19.50 -9.09
N VAL A 82 -9.21 -18.89 -8.61
CA VAL A 82 -10.15 -18.13 -9.44
C VAL A 82 -9.44 -16.98 -10.13
N THR A 83 -8.56 -16.28 -9.42
CA THR A 83 -7.80 -15.15 -10.00
C THR A 83 -6.88 -15.58 -11.13
N ILE A 84 -6.22 -16.73 -11.02
CA ILE A 84 -5.33 -17.24 -12.07
C ILE A 84 -6.12 -17.77 -13.26
N THR A 85 -7.23 -18.44 -13.02
CA THR A 85 -8.06 -19.04 -14.09
C THR A 85 -8.94 -18.01 -14.79
N TRP A 86 -9.51 -17.06 -14.05
CA TRP A 86 -10.39 -16.00 -14.57
C TRP A 86 -10.02 -14.61 -14.04
N PRO A 87 -8.86 -14.06 -14.44
CA PRO A 87 -8.36 -12.80 -13.90
C PRO A 87 -9.29 -11.61 -14.17
N GLY A 88 -10.03 -11.62 -15.29
CA GLY A 88 -11.05 -10.60 -15.58
C GLY A 88 -12.21 -10.59 -14.59
N LEU A 89 -12.64 -11.76 -14.12
CA LEU A 89 -13.67 -11.86 -13.08
C LEU A 89 -13.18 -11.27 -11.76
N THR A 90 -11.96 -11.60 -11.38
CA THR A 90 -11.33 -11.06 -10.15
C THR A 90 -11.12 -9.55 -10.25
N ALA A 91 -10.66 -9.04 -11.41
CA ALA A 91 -10.53 -7.60 -11.63
C ALA A 91 -11.85 -6.86 -11.42
N MET A 92 -12.95 -7.39 -11.96
CA MET A 92 -14.29 -6.84 -11.75
C MET A 92 -14.76 -6.95 -10.30
N GLY A 93 -14.50 -8.09 -9.65
CA GLY A 93 -14.83 -8.28 -8.23
C GLY A 93 -14.10 -7.28 -7.33
N LEU A 94 -12.80 -7.08 -7.56
CA LEU A 94 -12.01 -6.10 -6.82
C LEU A 94 -12.51 -4.66 -7.10
N LEU A 95 -12.86 -4.35 -8.35
CA LEU A 95 -13.40 -3.04 -8.70
C LEU A 95 -14.71 -2.75 -7.95
N TYR A 96 -15.65 -3.69 -7.94
CA TYR A 96 -16.90 -3.51 -7.21
C TYR A 96 -16.71 -3.46 -5.70
N LEU A 97 -15.72 -4.19 -5.17
CA LEU A 97 -15.35 -4.09 -3.76
C LEU A 97 -14.80 -2.67 -3.42
N ILE A 98 -13.94 -2.12 -4.28
CA ILE A 98 -13.43 -0.75 -4.14
C ILE A 98 -14.58 0.25 -4.23
N ALA A 99 -15.47 0.09 -5.19
CA ALA A 99 -16.64 0.96 -5.37
C ALA A 99 -17.56 0.95 -4.14
N PHE A 100 -17.88 -0.24 -3.64
CA PHE A 100 -18.66 -0.41 -2.42
C PHE A 100 -17.99 0.27 -1.22
N TRP A 101 -16.68 0.05 -1.03
CA TRP A 101 -15.94 0.64 0.05
C TRP A 101 -15.89 2.17 -0.05
N ALA A 102 -15.71 2.73 -1.25
CA ALA A 102 -15.71 4.17 -1.50
C ALA A 102 -17.07 4.80 -1.13
N ILE A 103 -18.18 4.14 -1.49
CA ILE A 103 -19.52 4.60 -1.14
C ILE A 103 -19.73 4.55 0.37
N VAL A 104 -19.40 3.43 1.01
CA VAL A 104 -19.55 3.26 2.47
C VAL A 104 -18.71 4.29 3.22
N THR A 105 -17.46 4.48 2.83
CA THR A 105 -16.56 5.49 3.43
C THR A 105 -17.13 6.89 3.26
N GLY A 106 -17.58 7.24 2.06
CA GLY A 106 -18.21 8.54 1.79
C GLY A 106 -19.45 8.80 2.67
N VAL A 107 -20.30 7.78 2.89
CA VAL A 107 -21.45 7.90 3.80
C VAL A 107 -21.00 8.17 5.24
N PHE A 108 -20.01 7.43 5.75
CA PHE A 108 -19.46 7.65 7.09
C PHE A 108 -18.80 9.02 7.23
N GLU A 109 -18.09 9.49 6.22
CA GLU A 109 -17.47 10.82 6.18
C GLU A 109 -18.53 11.93 6.23
N ILE A 110 -19.67 11.80 5.51
CA ILE A 110 -20.80 12.74 5.61
C ILE A 110 -21.36 12.78 7.03
N ILE A 111 -21.61 11.61 7.62
CA ILE A 111 -22.12 11.52 8.99
C ILE A 111 -21.16 12.21 9.97
N THR A 112 -19.87 11.98 9.79
CA THR A 112 -18.81 12.58 10.61
C THR A 112 -18.74 14.09 10.41
N ALA A 113 -18.78 14.58 9.18
CA ALA A 113 -18.80 16.01 8.86
C ALA A 113 -20.00 16.73 9.51
N ILE A 114 -21.18 16.11 9.48
CA ILE A 114 -22.39 16.68 10.10
C ILE A 114 -22.25 16.72 11.64
N ARG A 115 -21.67 15.69 12.25
CA ARG A 115 -21.49 15.63 13.71
C ARG A 115 -20.45 16.64 14.22
N LEU A 116 -19.35 16.79 13.50
CA LEU A 116 -18.22 17.64 13.90
C LEU A 116 -18.33 19.09 13.43
N ARG A 117 -19.39 19.47 12.72
CA ARG A 117 -19.56 20.83 12.13
C ARG A 117 -19.45 21.99 13.14
N ARG A 118 -19.61 21.72 14.43
CA ARG A 118 -19.53 22.75 15.51
C ARG A 118 -18.15 22.81 16.18
N GLU A 119 -17.29 21.83 15.96
CA GLU A 119 -16.03 21.65 16.69
C GLU A 119 -14.79 21.90 15.82
N ILE A 120 -14.89 21.71 14.50
CA ILE A 120 -13.74 21.78 13.57
C ILE A 120 -13.96 22.86 12.50
N ARG A 121 -12.98 23.76 12.35
CA ARG A 121 -12.91 24.66 11.19
C ARG A 121 -12.45 23.87 9.96
N GLY A 122 -13.30 23.77 8.92
CA GLY A 122 -13.00 23.05 7.68
C GLY A 122 -13.93 21.87 7.40
N GLU A 123 -15.06 21.78 8.09
CA GLU A 123 -16.11 20.76 7.91
C GLU A 123 -16.57 20.60 6.45
N TRP A 124 -16.57 21.69 5.69
CA TRP A 124 -16.95 21.69 4.27
C TRP A 124 -15.98 20.87 3.41
N MET A 125 -14.68 20.84 3.75
CA MET A 125 -13.70 19.99 3.06
C MET A 125 -13.97 18.50 3.29
N MET A 126 -14.35 18.10 4.51
CA MET A 126 -14.74 16.71 4.79
C MET A 126 -16.00 16.33 4.01
N ALA A 127 -17.01 17.23 3.97
CA ALA A 127 -18.22 17.00 3.19
C ALA A 127 -17.92 16.89 1.68
N LEU A 128 -17.03 17.73 1.16
CA LEU A 128 -16.60 17.68 -0.24
C LEU A 128 -15.89 16.34 -0.56
N ILE A 129 -14.95 15.92 0.29
CA ILE A 129 -14.24 14.63 0.12
C ILE A 129 -15.25 13.48 0.14
N ALA A 130 -16.19 13.49 1.05
CA ALA A 130 -17.23 12.47 1.17
C ALA A 130 -18.11 12.37 -0.09
N ILE A 131 -18.55 13.52 -0.63
CA ILE A 131 -19.33 13.56 -1.87
C ILE A 131 -18.51 13.05 -3.05
N LEU A 132 -17.23 13.45 -3.16
CA LEU A 132 -16.33 12.98 -4.20
C LEU A 132 -16.08 11.46 -4.10
N SER A 133 -15.92 10.92 -2.89
CA SER A 133 -15.74 9.49 -2.63
C SER A 133 -16.96 8.70 -3.08
N MET A 134 -18.16 9.15 -2.72
CA MET A 134 -19.42 8.52 -3.17
C MET A 134 -19.57 8.59 -4.69
N ALA A 135 -19.35 9.78 -5.28
CA ALA A 135 -19.45 9.96 -6.73
C ALA A 135 -18.48 9.05 -7.46
N PHE A 136 -17.24 8.94 -6.96
CA PHE A 136 -16.23 8.01 -7.50
C PHE A 136 -16.71 6.56 -7.43
N GLY A 137 -17.24 6.10 -6.28
CA GLY A 137 -17.78 4.76 -6.13
C GLY A 137 -18.93 4.47 -7.12
N PHE A 138 -19.85 5.42 -7.33
CA PHE A 138 -20.92 5.28 -8.32
C PHE A 138 -20.39 5.25 -9.76
N LEU A 139 -19.37 6.07 -10.08
CA LEU A 139 -18.73 6.05 -11.41
C LEU A 139 -18.05 4.72 -11.70
N LEU A 140 -17.40 4.09 -10.71
CA LEU A 140 -16.80 2.77 -10.86
C LEU A 140 -17.85 1.69 -11.22
N ILE A 141 -19.04 1.78 -10.64
CA ILE A 141 -20.15 0.86 -10.94
C ILE A 141 -20.73 1.14 -12.32
N ALA A 142 -20.93 2.41 -12.67
CA ALA A 142 -21.54 2.79 -13.94
C ALA A 142 -20.62 2.55 -15.15
N PHE A 143 -19.30 2.72 -14.97
CA PHE A 143 -18.31 2.60 -16.04
C PHE A 143 -17.14 1.70 -15.62
N PRO A 144 -17.34 0.38 -15.47
CA PRO A 144 -16.37 -0.50 -14.83
C PRO A 144 -15.02 -0.56 -15.56
N LEU A 145 -15.01 -0.51 -16.89
CA LEU A 145 -13.74 -0.53 -17.63
C LEU A 145 -12.93 0.75 -17.45
N ALA A 146 -13.58 1.91 -17.58
CA ALA A 146 -12.94 3.20 -17.33
C ALA A 146 -12.55 3.35 -15.85
N GLY A 147 -13.38 2.81 -14.94
CA GLY A 147 -13.12 2.76 -13.52
C GLY A 147 -11.88 1.93 -13.18
N ALA A 148 -11.74 0.74 -13.75
CA ALA A 148 -10.56 -0.09 -13.53
C ALA A 148 -9.27 0.61 -14.01
N LEU A 149 -9.32 1.26 -15.18
CA LEU A 149 -8.18 2.03 -15.68
C LEU A 149 -7.87 3.23 -14.78
N SER A 150 -8.89 3.96 -14.30
CA SER A 150 -8.67 5.10 -13.41
C SER A 150 -8.05 4.70 -12.07
N VAL A 151 -8.47 3.57 -11.49
CA VAL A 151 -7.85 3.01 -10.27
C VAL A 151 -6.39 2.66 -10.51
N VAL A 152 -6.08 1.99 -11.62
CA VAL A 152 -4.69 1.65 -11.98
C VAL A 152 -3.84 2.91 -12.16
N LEU A 153 -4.36 3.93 -12.85
CA LEU A 153 -3.65 5.21 -13.02
C LEU A 153 -3.44 5.94 -11.68
N MET A 154 -4.40 5.88 -10.75
CA MET A 154 -4.21 6.41 -9.39
C MET A 154 -3.09 5.67 -8.64
N ILE A 155 -3.04 4.34 -8.75
CA ILE A 155 -1.95 3.54 -8.17
C ILE A 155 -0.61 3.93 -8.78
N GLY A 156 -0.56 4.10 -10.11
CA GLY A 156 0.63 4.55 -10.83
C GLY A 156 1.09 5.94 -10.40
N ALA A 157 0.17 6.90 -10.27
CA ALA A 157 0.47 8.25 -9.81
C ALA A 157 1.02 8.25 -8.37
N PHE A 158 0.40 7.48 -7.49
CA PHE A 158 0.87 7.34 -6.12
C PHE A 158 2.25 6.68 -6.06
N ALA A 159 2.48 5.63 -6.84
CA ALA A 159 3.78 4.95 -6.92
C ALA A 159 4.86 5.90 -7.46
N PHE A 160 4.55 6.68 -8.50
CA PHE A 160 5.45 7.68 -9.06
C PHE A 160 5.82 8.75 -8.02
N ALA A 161 4.83 9.35 -7.36
CA ALA A 161 5.04 10.38 -6.36
C ALA A 161 5.86 9.84 -5.17
N THR A 162 5.50 8.66 -4.66
CA THR A 162 6.22 8.01 -3.56
C THR A 162 7.65 7.63 -3.96
N GLY A 163 7.84 7.12 -5.18
CA GLY A 163 9.15 6.80 -5.73
C GLY A 163 10.05 8.03 -5.82
N ALA A 164 9.53 9.15 -6.34
CA ALA A 164 10.26 10.42 -6.41
C ALA A 164 10.65 10.93 -5.02
N LEU A 165 9.71 10.89 -4.06
CA LEU A 165 9.99 11.29 -2.67
C LEU A 165 11.05 10.40 -2.00
N MET A 166 10.99 9.08 -2.20
CA MET A 166 11.99 8.14 -1.66
C MET A 166 13.37 8.39 -2.24
N ILE A 167 13.48 8.67 -3.54
CA ILE A 167 14.75 9.01 -4.18
C ILE A 167 15.30 10.32 -3.60
N ALA A 168 14.46 11.36 -3.49
CA ALA A 168 14.87 12.62 -2.88
C ALA A 168 15.35 12.43 -1.43
N LEU A 169 14.64 11.61 -0.64
CA LEU A 169 15.01 11.27 0.72
C LEU A 169 16.33 10.50 0.77
N ALA A 170 16.54 9.53 -0.11
CA ALA A 170 17.78 8.75 -0.19
C ALA A 170 19.01 9.65 -0.47
N PHE A 171 18.88 10.61 -1.39
CA PHE A 171 19.94 11.59 -1.64
C PHE A 171 20.20 12.50 -0.44
N LYS A 172 19.16 12.94 0.27
CA LYS A 172 19.28 13.73 1.49
C LYS A 172 19.97 12.94 2.61
N LEU A 173 19.61 11.66 2.78
CA LEU A 173 20.27 10.78 3.75
C LEU A 173 21.76 10.54 3.40
N ARG A 174 22.06 10.40 2.11
CA ARG A 174 23.44 10.29 1.63
C ARG A 174 24.27 11.55 1.96
N SER A 175 23.68 12.73 1.78
CA SER A 175 24.38 14.01 2.08
C SER A 175 24.62 14.24 3.57
N LEU A 176 23.77 13.67 4.43
CA LEU A 176 23.93 13.71 5.90
C LEU A 176 24.95 12.70 6.41
N ARG A 177 25.39 11.75 5.60
CA ARG A 177 26.47 10.82 5.90
C ARG A 177 27.79 11.57 5.73
N ARG A 178 28.21 12.34 6.75
CA ARG A 178 29.51 13.01 6.77
C ARG A 178 30.61 11.96 6.62
N PRO A 179 31.54 12.10 5.66
CA PRO A 179 32.80 11.36 5.68
C PRO A 179 33.66 12.01 6.79
N GLY A 180 33.93 11.25 7.83
CA GLY A 180 34.92 11.67 8.84
C GLY A 180 34.31 12.24 10.11
N GLY A 181 33.69 11.39 10.92
CA GLY A 181 33.68 11.59 12.36
C GLY A 181 34.97 11.03 12.97
N GLU A 182 36.11 11.59 12.65
CA GLU A 182 37.27 11.39 13.51
C GLU A 182 36.93 12.01 14.86
N ILE A 183 36.68 11.13 15.84
CA ILE A 183 36.62 11.52 17.25
C ILE A 183 38.05 12.07 17.55
N PRO A 184 38.22 13.36 17.86
CA PRO A 184 39.51 13.85 18.22
C PRO A 184 40.06 13.04 19.40
N PRO A 185 41.32 12.59 19.39
CA PRO A 185 41.86 11.78 20.46
C PRO A 185 41.69 12.56 21.77
N VAL A 186 41.09 11.91 22.76
CA VAL A 186 40.98 12.45 24.12
C VAL A 186 42.39 12.68 24.59
N ARG A 187 42.82 13.96 24.65
CA ARG A 187 44.07 14.34 25.31
C ARG A 187 43.94 13.97 26.78
N HIS A 188 44.52 12.85 27.16
CA HIS A 188 44.76 12.56 28.56
C HIS A 188 45.64 13.70 29.09
N ALA A 189 45.05 14.54 29.92
CA ALA A 189 45.81 15.52 30.71
C ALA A 189 46.82 14.72 31.54
N ALA A 190 48.13 15.01 31.33
CA ALA A 190 49.18 14.47 32.14
C ALA A 190 48.98 14.92 33.60
N PRO A 191 49.17 14.04 34.60
CA PRO A 191 49.14 14.47 35.98
C PRO A 191 50.27 15.45 36.28
N SER A 192 49.92 16.63 36.78
CA SER A 192 50.86 17.62 37.34
C SER A 192 51.46 17.06 38.61
N HIS A 193 52.75 16.80 38.60
CA HIS A 193 53.56 16.63 39.80
C HIS A 193 53.79 17.95 40.51
#